data_ad0d3add7081b432337d441d6ba9b08e
#
_entry.id   ad0d3add7081b432337d441d6ba9b08e
#
_cell.length_a   1.000
_cell.length_b   1.000
_cell.length_c   1.000
_cell.angle_alpha   90.00
_cell.angle_beta   90.00
_cell.angle_gamma   90.00
#
_symmetry.space_group_name_H-M   'P 1'
#
loop_
_entity.id
_entity.type
_entity.pdbx_description
1 polymer ?
#
loop_
_entity_poly.entity_id
_entity_poly.type
_entity_poly.pdbx_seq_one_letter_code
_entity_poly.pdbx_strand_id
1 'polypeptide(L)'
;MNFLRKYLNDIKPNFEPEGKLHAFRSLFDGFETFLFVPNQTSKTGVNIHDAIDSKRIRSFVVIALLPALLFGMYNVGFQNYKAAGALADASFFSMFIYGALQVLPKIIVSYVVGLGIEFAWAQWKGEEIQEGFLVSGIIIPLIIPVGCPLWALAIAVAFAVVIGKEIFGGTGMNIFNVALITRAFLFFSYPTKMSGDAVWVANDTIFGLGNTLPDTFTCATPLGEIAQGAAVNSSLCDMITGLIPGSIGETSVIAIAIGAVILLWTGIASWRTMLSVFVGGAVVAYIFEALGMTPIAWYEHIVLGGFCFGAVFMATDPVTSARTQCGQFYYGAIIGIMAVIIRVMNPGYPEGMMLAILFMNMFAPLIDYCVVQKNITKRMKRLTNK
;
A
#
# COMPACT_ATOMS: atom_id res chain seq x y z
N MET A 1 25.82 9.39 16.34
CA MET A 1 25.30 10.42 15.42
C MET A 1 26.40 11.34 14.87
N ASN A 2 27.38 11.78 15.66
CA ASN A 2 28.44 12.68 15.18
C ASN A 2 29.37 12.10 14.10
N PHE A 3 29.62 10.78 14.09
CA PHE A 3 30.48 10.10 13.09
C PHE A 3 29.86 10.14 11.68
N LEU A 4 28.59 9.76 11.55
CA LEU A 4 27.87 9.77 10.26
C LEU A 4 27.76 11.19 9.69
N ARG A 5 27.48 12.18 10.54
CA ARG A 5 27.40 13.59 10.10
C ARG A 5 28.74 14.11 9.63
N LYS A 6 29.84 13.75 10.33
CA LYS A 6 31.19 14.12 9.88
C LYS A 6 31.53 13.50 8.54
N TYR A 7 31.24 12.20 8.34
CA TYR A 7 31.48 11.49 7.10
C TYR A 7 30.69 12.10 5.93
N LEU A 8 29.42 12.46 6.12
CA LEU A 8 28.61 13.11 5.09
C LEU A 8 29.18 14.51 4.74
N ASN A 9 29.60 15.30 5.73
CA ASN A 9 30.21 16.60 5.50
C ASN A 9 31.53 16.50 4.73
N ASP A 10 32.32 15.45 4.96
CA ASP A 10 33.58 15.21 4.26
C ASP A 10 33.37 14.83 2.78
N ILE A 11 32.27 14.17 2.46
CA ILE A 11 31.90 13.75 1.09
C ILE A 11 31.15 14.86 0.32
N LYS A 12 30.41 15.71 1.01
CA LYS A 12 29.53 16.76 0.45
C LYS A 12 30.18 17.61 -0.66
N PRO A 13 31.45 18.05 -0.54
CA PRO A 13 32.09 18.84 -1.57
C PRO A 13 32.20 18.17 -2.96
N ASN A 14 32.18 16.81 -2.99
CA ASN A 14 32.20 16.07 -4.25
C ASN A 14 30.89 16.17 -5.03
N PHE A 15 29.78 16.48 -4.35
CA PHE A 15 28.43 16.58 -4.91
C PHE A 15 27.99 18.04 -5.16
N GLU A 16 28.77 19.02 -4.70
CA GLU A 16 28.55 20.46 -5.00
C GLU A 16 28.77 20.75 -6.49
N PRO A 17 28.28 21.90 -7.02
CA PRO A 17 28.34 22.23 -8.46
C PRO A 17 29.72 22.13 -9.10
N GLU A 18 30.79 22.27 -8.32
CA GLU A 18 32.20 22.18 -8.77
C GLU A 18 32.77 20.75 -8.56
N GLY A 19 32.03 19.85 -7.94
CA GLY A 19 32.49 18.50 -7.64
C GLY A 19 32.32 17.50 -8.79
N LYS A 20 33.12 16.42 -8.78
CA LYS A 20 33.11 15.37 -9.82
C LYS A 20 31.75 14.61 -9.91
N LEU A 21 30.97 14.60 -8.87
CA LEU A 21 29.69 13.88 -8.75
C LEU A 21 28.49 14.82 -8.69
N HIS A 22 28.60 16.01 -9.25
CA HIS A 22 27.54 17.01 -9.20
C HIS A 22 26.21 16.53 -9.80
N ALA A 23 26.25 15.61 -10.78
CA ALA A 23 25.07 14.99 -11.36
C ALA A 23 24.23 14.19 -10.34
N PHE A 24 24.82 13.75 -9.24
CA PHE A 24 24.16 13.03 -8.15
C PHE A 24 23.88 13.92 -6.93
N ARG A 25 23.95 15.24 -7.07
CA ARG A 25 23.70 16.20 -5.98
C ARG A 25 22.33 15.98 -5.34
N SER A 26 21.28 15.88 -6.16
CA SER A 26 19.91 15.67 -5.66
C SER A 26 19.77 14.36 -4.85
N LEU A 27 20.48 13.31 -5.28
CA LEU A 27 20.53 12.04 -4.55
C LEU A 27 21.20 12.20 -3.18
N PHE A 28 22.35 12.91 -3.14
CA PHE A 28 23.08 13.15 -1.90
C PHE A 28 22.24 14.01 -0.93
N ASP A 29 21.66 15.11 -1.41
CA ASP A 29 20.80 16.00 -0.62
C ASP A 29 19.56 15.24 -0.08
N GLY A 30 18.99 14.30 -0.87
CA GLY A 30 17.92 13.41 -0.44
C GLY A 30 18.33 12.56 0.75
N PHE A 31 19.47 11.87 0.67
CA PHE A 31 20.01 11.06 1.76
C PHE A 31 20.41 11.88 3.00
N GLU A 32 21.07 13.02 2.81
CA GLU A 32 21.46 13.91 3.92
C GLU A 32 20.23 14.39 4.69
N THR A 33 19.20 14.85 3.98
CA THR A 33 17.97 15.36 4.61
C THR A 33 17.06 14.25 5.17
N PHE A 34 17.17 13.02 4.68
CA PHE A 34 16.52 11.87 5.28
C PHE A 34 17.14 11.50 6.63
N LEU A 35 18.47 11.47 6.72
CA LEU A 35 19.20 11.13 7.94
C LEU A 35 19.19 12.27 8.96
N PHE A 36 19.34 13.50 8.48
CA PHE A 36 19.46 14.71 9.31
C PHE A 36 18.51 15.78 8.81
N VAL A 37 17.49 16.08 9.61
CA VAL A 37 16.57 17.19 9.31
C VAL A 37 17.38 18.50 9.25
N PRO A 38 17.34 19.25 8.14
CA PRO A 38 18.05 20.53 8.03
C PRO A 38 17.47 21.53 9.04
N ASN A 39 18.33 22.09 9.89
CA ASN A 39 17.94 23.16 10.81
C ASN A 39 18.06 24.52 10.09
N GLN A 40 17.27 24.70 9.05
CA GLN A 40 17.23 25.94 8.27
C GLN A 40 15.92 26.67 8.55
N THR A 41 16.04 27.92 8.95
CA THR A 41 14.92 28.85 9.10
C THR A 41 15.09 30.02 8.15
N SER A 42 14.03 30.80 7.90
CA SER A 42 14.12 32.02 7.11
C SER A 42 15.14 33.00 7.76
N LYS A 43 15.99 33.61 6.93
CA LYS A 43 17.00 34.59 7.40
C LYS A 43 16.38 35.94 7.77
N THR A 44 15.18 36.22 7.28
CA THR A 44 14.46 37.49 7.47
C THR A 44 12.99 37.22 7.75
N GLY A 45 12.38 37.98 8.66
CA GLY A 45 10.97 37.85 9.04
C GLY A 45 10.77 36.90 10.23
N VAL A 46 9.57 36.28 10.29
CA VAL A 46 9.21 35.35 11.36
C VAL A 46 9.83 33.98 11.09
N ASN A 47 10.58 33.47 12.03
CA ASN A 47 11.16 32.13 11.96
C ASN A 47 10.10 31.10 12.33
N ILE A 48 9.57 30.38 11.35
CA ILE A 48 8.62 29.29 11.53
C ILE A 48 9.35 27.98 11.24
N HIS A 49 9.23 27.03 12.16
CA HIS A 49 9.76 25.67 11.98
C HIS A 49 8.62 24.68 12.14
N ASP A 50 8.54 23.69 11.23
CA ASP A 50 7.54 22.64 11.29
C ASP A 50 7.78 21.73 12.52
N ALA A 51 6.70 21.35 13.20
CA ALA A 51 6.77 20.41 14.31
C ALA A 51 7.17 19.00 13.86
N ILE A 52 6.75 18.58 12.67
CA ILE A 52 7.08 17.29 12.06
C ILE A 52 7.36 17.51 10.57
N ASP A 53 8.51 17.04 10.11
CA ASP A 53 8.87 17.03 8.70
C ASP A 53 8.09 15.95 7.92
N SER A 54 7.76 16.25 6.68
CA SER A 54 7.09 15.35 5.73
C SER A 54 7.80 13.98 5.58
N LYS A 55 9.12 13.95 5.66
CA LYS A 55 9.93 12.72 5.63
C LYS A 55 9.68 11.83 6.86
N ARG A 56 9.51 12.44 8.03
CA ARG A 56 9.19 11.72 9.28
C ARG A 56 7.80 11.10 9.23
N ILE A 57 6.82 11.80 8.69
CA ILE A 57 5.47 11.25 8.48
C ILE A 57 5.53 9.99 7.64
N ARG A 58 6.27 10.01 6.53
CA ARG A 58 6.42 8.82 5.66
C ARG A 58 7.16 7.69 6.35
N SER A 59 8.19 7.99 7.15
CA SER A 59 8.91 6.97 7.93
C SER A 59 8.00 6.26 8.93
N PHE A 60 7.07 6.95 9.58
CA PHE A 60 6.08 6.33 10.46
C PHE A 60 5.13 5.39 9.70
N VAL A 61 4.74 5.74 8.47
CA VAL A 61 3.92 4.84 7.64
C VAL A 61 4.70 3.57 7.28
N VAL A 62 5.98 3.70 6.93
CA VAL A 62 6.86 2.54 6.67
C VAL A 62 6.98 1.66 7.93
N ILE A 63 7.18 2.26 9.11
CA ILE A 63 7.23 1.51 10.39
C ILE A 63 5.90 0.79 10.65
N ALA A 64 4.77 1.43 10.37
CA ALA A 64 3.45 0.82 10.52
C ALA A 64 3.19 -0.35 9.56
N LEU A 65 3.89 -0.40 8.41
CA LEU A 65 3.83 -1.50 7.45
C LEU A 65 4.74 -2.69 7.82
N LEU A 66 5.76 -2.48 8.67
CA LEU A 66 6.71 -3.55 9.03
C LEU A 66 6.05 -4.80 9.62
N PRO A 67 5.06 -4.73 10.53
CA PRO A 67 4.40 -5.94 11.03
C PRO A 67 3.76 -6.77 9.91
N ALA A 68 3.08 -6.12 8.96
CA ALA A 68 2.47 -6.79 7.82
C ALA A 68 3.52 -7.39 6.87
N LEU A 69 4.64 -6.70 6.66
CA LEU A 69 5.77 -7.19 5.86
C LEU A 69 6.42 -8.42 6.49
N LEU A 70 6.77 -8.35 7.76
CA LEU A 70 7.44 -9.46 8.47
C LEU A 70 6.55 -10.71 8.53
N PHE A 71 5.26 -10.51 8.83
CA PHE A 71 4.31 -11.62 8.79
C PHE A 71 4.12 -12.16 7.37
N GLY A 72 4.07 -11.29 6.36
CA GLY A 72 3.96 -11.70 4.96
C GLY A 72 5.14 -12.54 4.50
N MET A 73 6.37 -12.17 4.88
CA MET A 73 7.56 -13.01 4.63
C MET A 73 7.43 -14.38 5.27
N TYR A 74 6.98 -14.46 6.52
CA TYR A 74 6.75 -15.73 7.19
C TYR A 74 5.66 -16.56 6.48
N ASN A 75 4.52 -15.94 6.14
CA ASN A 75 3.40 -16.64 5.50
C ASN A 75 3.77 -17.20 4.12
N VAL A 76 4.57 -16.49 3.32
CA VAL A 76 5.06 -17.00 2.02
C VAL A 76 5.83 -18.31 2.20
N GLY A 77 6.72 -18.37 3.19
CA GLY A 77 7.42 -19.62 3.50
C GLY A 77 6.47 -20.69 4.04
N PHE A 78 5.62 -20.34 4.99
CA PHE A 78 4.65 -21.26 5.57
C PHE A 78 3.78 -21.94 4.51
N GLN A 79 3.26 -21.19 3.53
CA GLN A 79 2.44 -21.73 2.46
C GLN A 79 3.21 -22.70 1.55
N ASN A 80 4.48 -22.43 1.24
CA ASN A 80 5.32 -23.36 0.46
C ASN A 80 5.54 -24.68 1.21
N TYR A 81 5.94 -24.62 2.49
CA TYR A 81 6.16 -25.83 3.29
C TYR A 81 4.86 -26.59 3.57
N LYS A 82 3.74 -25.90 3.73
CA LYS A 82 2.41 -26.49 3.87
C LYS A 82 1.99 -27.24 2.61
N ALA A 83 2.19 -26.62 1.44
CA ALA A 83 1.89 -27.20 0.14
C ALA A 83 2.70 -28.44 -0.17
N ALA A 84 3.97 -28.47 0.26
CA ALA A 84 4.86 -29.64 0.13
C ALA A 84 4.60 -30.74 1.17
N GLY A 85 3.75 -30.52 2.18
CA GLY A 85 3.54 -31.45 3.30
C GLY A 85 4.74 -31.56 4.26
N ALA A 86 5.69 -30.66 4.18
CA ALA A 86 6.96 -30.64 4.93
C ALA A 86 6.93 -29.75 6.18
N LEU A 87 5.75 -29.41 6.69
CA LEU A 87 5.60 -28.52 7.86
C LEU A 87 6.25 -29.07 9.13
N ALA A 88 6.22 -30.40 9.31
CA ALA A 88 6.75 -31.04 10.52
C ALA A 88 8.27 -30.90 10.65
N ASP A 89 8.97 -30.83 9.53
CA ASP A 89 10.45 -30.73 9.47
C ASP A 89 10.96 -29.29 9.34
N ALA A 90 10.03 -28.32 9.15
CA ALA A 90 10.37 -26.92 8.90
C ALA A 90 10.56 -26.13 10.21
N SER A 91 11.71 -25.47 10.34
CA SER A 91 11.93 -24.48 11.40
C SER A 91 11.25 -23.16 11.05
N PHE A 92 10.82 -22.40 12.08
CA PHE A 92 10.33 -21.04 11.93
C PHE A 92 11.28 -20.17 11.11
N PHE A 93 12.58 -20.26 11.39
CA PHE A 93 13.62 -19.50 10.68
C PHE A 93 13.76 -19.90 9.22
N SER A 94 13.63 -21.18 8.88
CA SER A 94 13.71 -21.63 7.48
C SER A 94 12.55 -21.09 6.65
N MET A 95 11.33 -21.11 7.20
CA MET A 95 10.15 -20.51 6.56
C MET A 95 10.30 -19.01 6.39
N PHE A 96 10.76 -18.30 7.43
CA PHE A 96 10.94 -16.86 7.38
C PHE A 96 12.02 -16.43 6.38
N ILE A 97 13.19 -17.09 6.38
CA ILE A 97 14.29 -16.77 5.46
C ILE A 97 13.88 -17.05 4.01
N TYR A 98 13.24 -18.18 3.76
CA TYR A 98 12.73 -18.51 2.43
C TYR A 98 11.76 -17.43 1.92
N GLY A 99 10.77 -17.05 2.71
CA GLY A 99 9.84 -15.99 2.34
C GLY A 99 10.51 -14.62 2.18
N ALA A 100 11.50 -14.30 3.02
CA ALA A 100 12.29 -13.09 2.86
C ALA A 100 13.05 -13.07 1.53
N LEU A 101 13.66 -14.18 1.13
CA LEU A 101 14.37 -14.32 -0.15
C LEU A 101 13.43 -14.18 -1.36
N GLN A 102 12.16 -14.57 -1.24
CA GLN A 102 11.14 -14.40 -2.27
C GLN A 102 10.62 -12.95 -2.36
N VAL A 103 10.49 -12.27 -1.23
CA VAL A 103 9.89 -10.93 -1.14
C VAL A 103 10.91 -9.81 -1.36
N LEU A 104 12.14 -9.97 -0.84
CA LEU A 104 13.19 -8.96 -0.89
C LEU A 104 13.53 -8.49 -2.32
N PRO A 105 13.66 -9.36 -3.34
CA PRO A 105 13.92 -8.92 -4.71
C PRO A 105 12.82 -8.01 -5.27
N LYS A 106 11.55 -8.26 -4.91
CA LYS A 106 10.42 -7.42 -5.31
C LYS A 106 10.49 -6.04 -4.67
N ILE A 107 10.88 -5.96 -3.41
CA ILE A 107 11.10 -4.69 -2.69
C ILE A 107 12.24 -3.92 -3.37
N ILE A 108 13.37 -4.58 -3.62
CA ILE A 108 14.53 -3.95 -4.28
C ILE A 108 14.15 -3.40 -5.66
N VAL A 109 13.47 -4.20 -6.50
CA VAL A 109 13.05 -3.77 -7.83
C VAL A 109 12.07 -2.59 -7.73
N SER A 110 11.11 -2.64 -6.83
CA SER A 110 10.16 -1.54 -6.62
C SER A 110 10.89 -0.24 -6.28
N TYR A 111 11.80 -0.27 -5.31
CA TYR A 111 12.55 0.93 -4.91
C TYR A 111 13.55 1.40 -5.97
N VAL A 112 14.31 0.49 -6.58
CA VAL A 112 15.31 0.87 -7.60
C VAL A 112 14.64 1.52 -8.80
N VAL A 113 13.55 0.94 -9.30
CA VAL A 113 12.84 1.48 -10.46
C VAL A 113 12.10 2.77 -10.09
N GLY A 114 11.34 2.77 -8.98
CA GLY A 114 10.52 3.91 -8.61
C GLY A 114 11.33 5.14 -8.20
N LEU A 115 12.28 4.98 -7.27
CA LEU A 115 13.17 6.07 -6.89
C LEU A 115 14.10 6.48 -8.03
N GLY A 116 14.58 5.52 -8.84
CA GLY A 116 15.41 5.83 -10.01
C GLY A 116 14.70 6.76 -10.99
N ILE A 117 13.42 6.55 -11.24
CA ILE A 117 12.61 7.43 -12.10
C ILE A 117 12.37 8.78 -11.43
N GLU A 118 12.02 8.82 -10.14
CA GLU A 118 11.85 10.09 -9.41
C GLU A 118 13.13 10.92 -9.43
N PHE A 119 14.28 10.30 -9.19
CA PHE A 119 15.56 11.00 -9.22
C PHE A 119 15.92 11.50 -10.61
N ALA A 120 15.73 10.69 -11.66
CA ALA A 120 15.96 11.10 -13.03
C ALA A 120 15.04 12.27 -13.43
N TRP A 121 13.79 12.24 -13.03
CA TRP A 121 12.81 13.28 -13.31
C TRP A 121 13.10 14.58 -12.57
N ALA A 122 13.42 14.51 -11.27
CA ALA A 122 13.82 15.65 -10.47
C ALA A 122 15.10 16.31 -11.01
N GLN A 123 16.09 15.50 -11.41
CA GLN A 123 17.32 15.99 -12.02
C GLN A 123 17.06 16.69 -13.37
N TRP A 124 16.15 16.12 -14.19
CA TRP A 124 15.77 16.73 -15.47
C TRP A 124 15.06 18.07 -15.30
N LYS A 125 14.18 18.19 -14.32
CA LYS A 125 13.45 19.42 -14.01
C LYS A 125 14.25 20.43 -13.18
N GLY A 126 15.34 20.01 -12.53
CA GLY A 126 16.09 20.83 -11.57
C GLY A 126 15.34 21.10 -10.26
N GLU A 127 14.43 20.20 -9.89
CA GLU A 127 13.63 20.28 -8.65
C GLU A 127 14.28 19.44 -7.53
N GLU A 128 13.93 19.76 -6.27
CA GLU A 128 14.33 18.93 -5.13
C GLU A 128 13.56 17.60 -5.13
N ILE A 129 14.25 16.51 -4.74
CA ILE A 129 13.66 15.20 -4.65
C ILE A 129 12.66 15.17 -3.49
N GLN A 130 11.43 14.85 -3.80
CA GLN A 130 10.34 14.83 -2.82
C GLN A 130 10.17 13.50 -2.08
N GLU A 131 10.91 12.43 -2.45
CA GLU A 131 10.92 11.10 -1.83
C GLU A 131 9.53 10.50 -1.56
N GLY A 132 8.54 10.86 -2.36
CA GLY A 132 7.16 10.40 -2.18
C GLY A 132 6.97 8.91 -2.41
N PHE A 133 7.86 8.30 -3.18
CA PHE A 133 7.82 6.89 -3.51
C PHE A 133 8.25 5.97 -2.34
N LEU A 134 8.82 6.51 -1.26
CA LEU A 134 9.28 5.72 -0.11
C LEU A 134 8.18 4.82 0.46
N VAL A 135 6.96 5.33 0.59
CA VAL A 135 5.80 4.58 1.07
C VAL A 135 5.25 3.66 -0.01
N SER A 136 5.08 4.16 -1.22
CA SER A 136 4.57 3.35 -2.34
C SER A 136 5.49 2.18 -2.65
N GLY A 137 6.80 2.37 -2.55
CA GLY A 137 7.82 1.36 -2.82
C GLY A 137 7.73 0.13 -1.93
N ILE A 138 7.25 0.26 -0.67
CA ILE A 138 7.02 -0.88 0.22
C ILE A 138 5.59 -1.42 0.10
N ILE A 139 4.59 -0.58 -0.16
CA ILE A 139 3.20 -1.03 -0.34
C ILE A 139 3.08 -1.92 -1.58
N ILE A 140 3.71 -1.56 -2.70
CA ILE A 140 3.61 -2.29 -3.97
C ILE A 140 3.94 -3.78 -3.81
N PRO A 141 5.11 -4.18 -3.27
CA PRO A 141 5.40 -5.60 -3.04
C PRO A 141 4.41 -6.31 -2.12
N LEU A 142 3.81 -5.60 -1.16
CA LEU A 142 2.88 -6.18 -0.19
C LEU A 142 1.51 -6.55 -0.80
N ILE A 143 1.10 -5.86 -1.85
CA ILE A 143 -0.22 -6.02 -2.48
C ILE A 143 -0.21 -6.92 -3.72
N ILE A 144 0.94 -7.44 -4.13
CA ILE A 144 1.08 -8.33 -5.27
C ILE A 144 1.24 -9.78 -4.83
N PRO A 145 0.89 -10.76 -5.70
CA PRO A 145 1.15 -12.17 -5.44
C PRO A 145 2.65 -12.51 -5.51
N VAL A 146 3.01 -13.62 -4.86
CA VAL A 146 4.40 -14.11 -4.87
C VAL A 146 4.86 -14.49 -6.27
N GLY A 147 3.98 -15.06 -7.09
CA GLY A 147 4.28 -15.47 -8.47
C GLY A 147 4.49 -14.33 -9.48
N CYS A 148 4.36 -13.06 -9.07
CA CYS A 148 4.56 -11.92 -9.97
C CYS A 148 6.04 -11.80 -10.41
N PRO A 149 6.33 -11.81 -11.74
CA PRO A 149 7.68 -11.71 -12.26
C PRO A 149 8.26 -10.31 -12.07
N LEU A 150 9.56 -10.23 -11.75
CA LEU A 150 10.25 -8.97 -11.44
C LEU A 150 10.25 -7.97 -12.60
N TRP A 151 10.36 -8.44 -13.84
CA TRP A 151 10.33 -7.56 -15.02
C TRP A 151 8.97 -6.90 -15.23
N ALA A 152 7.87 -7.63 -15.02
CA ALA A 152 6.52 -7.08 -15.12
C ALA A 152 6.28 -6.05 -14.00
N LEU A 153 6.75 -6.35 -12.78
CA LEU A 153 6.74 -5.41 -11.66
C LEU A 153 7.49 -4.12 -12.01
N ALA A 154 8.70 -4.22 -12.59
CA ALA A 154 9.50 -3.06 -12.99
C ALA A 154 8.76 -2.17 -14.00
N ILE A 155 8.14 -2.75 -15.03
CA ILE A 155 7.37 -2.01 -16.03
C ILE A 155 6.14 -1.33 -15.39
N ALA A 156 5.42 -2.06 -14.52
CA ALA A 156 4.25 -1.52 -13.85
C ALA A 156 4.58 -0.37 -12.91
N VAL A 157 5.67 -0.47 -12.14
CA VAL A 157 6.17 0.61 -11.29
C VAL A 157 6.57 1.82 -12.13
N ALA A 158 7.31 1.59 -13.24
CA ALA A 158 7.69 2.68 -14.14
C ALA A 158 6.46 3.39 -14.72
N PHE A 159 5.47 2.65 -15.19
CA PHE A 159 4.20 3.20 -15.67
C PHE A 159 3.49 4.03 -14.60
N ALA A 160 3.35 3.47 -13.40
CA ALA A 160 2.62 4.13 -12.31
C ALA A 160 3.33 5.40 -11.82
N VAL A 161 4.66 5.40 -11.74
CA VAL A 161 5.41 6.59 -11.33
C VAL A 161 5.36 7.67 -12.41
N VAL A 162 5.63 7.33 -13.67
CA VAL A 162 5.63 8.33 -14.75
C VAL A 162 4.23 8.87 -14.99
N ILE A 163 3.27 8.00 -15.28
CA ILE A 163 1.92 8.41 -15.71
C ILE A 163 1.03 8.76 -14.51
N GLY A 164 1.13 8.02 -13.40
CA GLY A 164 0.27 8.22 -12.23
C GLY A 164 0.72 9.35 -11.31
N LYS A 165 1.99 9.78 -11.40
CA LYS A 165 2.56 10.75 -10.47
C LYS A 165 3.28 11.90 -11.15
N GLU A 166 4.35 11.64 -11.92
CA GLU A 166 5.24 12.67 -12.42
C GLU A 166 4.59 13.60 -13.46
N ILE A 167 3.73 13.07 -14.32
CA ILE A 167 2.97 13.85 -15.30
C ILE A 167 2.03 14.86 -14.61
N PHE A 168 1.47 14.50 -13.45
CA PHE A 168 0.58 15.38 -12.69
C PHE A 168 1.31 16.45 -11.85
N GLY A 169 2.65 16.41 -11.77
CA GLY A 169 3.45 17.39 -11.03
C GLY A 169 4.19 16.82 -9.83
N GLY A 170 4.31 15.51 -9.72
CA GLY A 170 5.09 14.81 -8.69
C GLY A 170 4.32 14.55 -7.39
N THR A 171 5.05 14.41 -6.29
CA THR A 171 4.48 14.04 -4.99
C THR A 171 3.50 15.09 -4.47
N GLY A 172 2.31 14.65 -4.12
CA GLY A 172 1.26 15.51 -3.58
C GLY A 172 0.30 16.06 -4.62
N MET A 173 0.60 15.91 -5.92
CA MET A 173 -0.26 16.32 -7.04
C MET A 173 -0.92 15.13 -7.75
N ASN A 174 -0.57 13.92 -7.40
CA ASN A 174 -1.15 12.70 -7.97
C ASN A 174 -2.63 12.56 -7.57
N ILE A 175 -3.46 12.26 -8.56
CA ILE A 175 -4.91 12.04 -8.36
C ILE A 175 -5.16 10.66 -7.76
N PHE A 176 -4.41 9.67 -8.23
CA PHE A 176 -4.55 8.27 -7.83
C PHE A 176 -3.39 7.82 -6.94
N ASN A 177 -3.65 6.84 -6.09
CA ASN A 177 -2.61 6.17 -5.33
C ASN A 177 -1.70 5.35 -6.27
N VAL A 178 -0.39 5.64 -6.24
CA VAL A 178 0.61 5.06 -7.15
C VAL A 178 0.71 3.54 -7.00
N ALA A 179 0.62 3.02 -5.78
CA ALA A 179 0.67 1.58 -5.55
C ALA A 179 -0.53 0.85 -6.17
N LEU A 180 -1.72 1.46 -6.09
CA LEU A 180 -2.92 0.90 -6.70
C LEU A 180 -2.89 0.97 -8.24
N ILE A 181 -2.31 2.04 -8.82
CA ILE A 181 -2.10 2.10 -10.28
C ILE A 181 -1.17 0.97 -10.72
N THR A 182 -0.07 0.73 -9.98
CA THR A 182 0.87 -0.36 -10.27
C THR A 182 0.14 -1.70 -10.29
N ARG A 183 -0.67 -1.97 -9.27
CA ARG A 183 -1.45 -3.21 -9.17
C ARG A 183 -2.50 -3.31 -10.28
N ALA A 184 -3.20 -2.23 -10.59
CA ALA A 184 -4.18 -2.18 -11.67
C ALA A 184 -3.53 -2.47 -13.03
N PHE A 185 -2.38 -1.85 -13.31
CA PHE A 185 -1.63 -2.11 -14.53
C PHE A 185 -1.25 -3.59 -14.65
N LEU A 186 -0.70 -4.18 -13.58
CA LEU A 186 -0.36 -5.61 -13.56
C LEU A 186 -1.59 -6.49 -13.77
N PHE A 187 -2.69 -6.18 -13.11
CA PHE A 187 -3.91 -6.96 -13.22
C PHE A 187 -4.51 -6.96 -14.62
N PHE A 188 -4.54 -5.80 -15.27
CA PHE A 188 -5.09 -5.69 -16.63
C PHE A 188 -4.13 -6.15 -17.73
N SER A 189 -2.82 -5.94 -17.54
CA SER A 189 -1.81 -6.31 -18.55
C SER A 189 -1.38 -7.78 -18.44
N TYR A 190 -1.32 -8.32 -17.23
CA TYR A 190 -0.81 -9.67 -16.93
C TYR A 190 -1.74 -10.43 -15.98
N PRO A 191 -3.02 -10.63 -16.35
CA PRO A 191 -4.01 -11.23 -15.44
C PRO A 191 -3.63 -12.61 -14.96
N THR A 192 -3.00 -13.45 -15.80
CA THR A 192 -2.54 -14.81 -15.45
C THR A 192 -1.43 -14.86 -14.41
N LYS A 193 -0.75 -13.73 -14.14
CA LYS A 193 0.30 -13.60 -13.13
C LYS A 193 -0.16 -12.84 -11.89
N MET A 194 -1.38 -12.33 -11.91
CA MET A 194 -1.97 -11.54 -10.82
C MET A 194 -3.22 -12.18 -10.21
N SER A 195 -3.87 -13.07 -10.94
CA SER A 195 -5.07 -13.78 -10.50
C SER A 195 -4.98 -15.25 -10.91
N GLY A 196 -5.88 -16.07 -10.38
CA GLY A 196 -5.88 -17.52 -10.57
C GLY A 196 -5.25 -18.24 -9.39
N ASP A 197 -5.15 -19.55 -9.49
CA ASP A 197 -4.82 -20.42 -8.35
C ASP A 197 -3.34 -20.77 -8.25
N ALA A 198 -2.53 -20.43 -9.27
CA ALA A 198 -1.11 -20.81 -9.35
C ALA A 198 -0.13 -19.73 -8.86
N VAL A 199 -0.60 -18.53 -8.52
CA VAL A 199 0.28 -17.35 -8.29
C VAL A 199 0.53 -17.04 -6.80
N TRP A 200 -0.21 -17.68 -5.89
CA TRP A 200 -0.22 -17.32 -4.47
C TRP A 200 0.82 -18.07 -3.64
N VAL A 201 1.31 -19.20 -4.13
CA VAL A 201 2.33 -20.02 -3.45
C VAL A 201 3.58 -20.05 -4.33
N ALA A 202 4.74 -19.77 -3.73
CA ALA A 202 6.01 -19.92 -4.43
C ALA A 202 6.31 -21.41 -4.63
N ASN A 203 6.77 -21.81 -5.82
CA ASN A 203 7.03 -23.18 -6.19
C ASN A 203 8.53 -23.49 -6.43
N ASP A 204 9.39 -22.54 -6.13
CA ASP A 204 10.83 -22.64 -6.37
C ASP A 204 11.62 -22.94 -5.08
N THR A 205 12.76 -23.57 -5.21
CA THR A 205 13.78 -23.64 -4.14
C THR A 205 14.81 -22.54 -4.31
N ILE A 206 15.15 -21.83 -3.22
CA ILE A 206 16.19 -20.80 -3.21
C ILE A 206 17.27 -21.18 -2.20
N PHE A 207 18.51 -21.32 -2.65
CA PHE A 207 19.67 -21.70 -1.83
C PHE A 207 19.45 -22.95 -0.95
N GLY A 208 18.69 -23.93 -1.45
CA GLY A 208 18.36 -25.16 -0.71
C GLY A 208 17.26 -25.01 0.33
N LEU A 209 16.61 -23.83 0.41
CA LEU A 209 15.43 -23.56 1.23
C LEU A 209 14.18 -23.63 0.37
N GLY A 210 13.05 -24.00 1.01
CA GLY A 210 11.79 -24.20 0.31
C GLY A 210 11.69 -25.53 -0.41
N ASN A 211 10.56 -25.77 -1.04
CA ASN A 211 10.28 -27.00 -1.74
C ASN A 211 9.81 -26.69 -3.16
N THR A 212 10.26 -27.52 -4.12
CA THR A 212 9.71 -27.50 -5.47
C THR A 212 8.34 -28.15 -5.46
N LEU A 213 7.34 -27.43 -5.89
CA LEU A 213 6.00 -27.96 -6.08
C LEU A 213 5.80 -28.38 -7.54
N PRO A 214 4.98 -29.40 -7.82
CA PRO A 214 4.65 -29.75 -9.19
C PRO A 214 3.93 -28.59 -9.90
N ASP A 215 4.16 -28.42 -11.19
CA ASP A 215 3.54 -27.35 -12.00
C ASP A 215 2.00 -27.41 -12.02
N THR A 216 1.45 -28.58 -11.66
CA THR A 216 0.01 -28.80 -11.54
C THR A 216 -0.56 -28.37 -10.18
N PHE A 217 0.30 -27.93 -9.24
CA PHE A 217 -0.15 -27.51 -7.93
C PHE A 217 -0.91 -26.17 -8.05
N THR A 218 -2.13 -26.16 -7.55
CA THR A 218 -2.99 -24.98 -7.50
C THR A 218 -3.48 -24.76 -6.07
N CYS A 219 -3.50 -23.51 -5.64
CA CYS A 219 -3.98 -23.12 -4.32
C CYS A 219 -4.81 -21.84 -4.46
N ALA A 220 -6.13 -22.01 -4.45
CA ALA A 220 -7.05 -20.89 -4.51
C ALA A 220 -6.98 -20.07 -3.22
N THR A 221 -7.19 -18.76 -3.33
CA THR A 221 -7.45 -17.94 -2.16
C THR A 221 -8.88 -18.18 -1.67
N PRO A 222 -9.19 -17.96 -0.37
CA PRO A 222 -10.55 -18.09 0.12
C PRO A 222 -11.57 -17.26 -0.68
N LEU A 223 -11.19 -16.07 -1.17
CA LEU A 223 -12.04 -15.27 -2.07
C LEU A 223 -12.18 -15.90 -3.46
N GLY A 224 -11.16 -16.57 -3.97
CA GLY A 224 -11.21 -17.32 -5.22
C GLY A 224 -12.14 -18.51 -5.11
N GLU A 225 -12.09 -19.25 -3.99
CA GLU A 225 -13.02 -20.37 -3.70
C GLU A 225 -14.47 -19.89 -3.69
N ILE A 226 -14.75 -18.77 -3.01
CA ILE A 226 -16.09 -18.16 -2.96
C ILE A 226 -16.57 -17.74 -4.37
N ALA A 227 -15.71 -17.11 -5.15
CA ALA A 227 -16.05 -16.67 -6.51
C ALA A 227 -16.37 -17.84 -7.45
N GLN A 228 -15.79 -19.01 -7.20
CA GLN A 228 -16.07 -20.27 -7.91
C GLN A 228 -17.27 -21.03 -7.33
N GLY A 229 -17.89 -20.53 -6.27
CA GLY A 229 -19.01 -21.20 -5.59
C GLY A 229 -18.58 -22.40 -4.73
N ALA A 230 -17.30 -22.54 -4.43
CA ALA A 230 -16.78 -23.58 -3.56
C ALA A 230 -16.93 -23.20 -2.07
N ALA A 231 -16.97 -24.21 -1.20
CA ALA A 231 -16.94 -23.98 0.23
C ALA A 231 -15.55 -23.49 0.67
N VAL A 232 -15.51 -22.51 1.55
CA VAL A 232 -14.23 -22.00 2.10
C VAL A 232 -13.65 -23.02 3.06
N ASN A 233 -12.43 -23.48 2.77
CA ASN A 233 -11.74 -24.50 3.57
C ASN A 233 -10.96 -23.91 4.76
N SER A 234 -10.86 -22.57 4.85
CA SER A 234 -10.09 -21.89 5.90
C SER A 234 -10.98 -21.56 7.10
N SER A 235 -10.47 -21.79 8.32
CA SER A 235 -11.18 -21.39 9.54
C SER A 235 -11.13 -19.86 9.72
N LEU A 236 -12.09 -19.30 10.46
CA LEU A 236 -12.08 -17.87 10.80
C LEU A 236 -10.79 -17.47 11.54
N CYS A 237 -10.25 -18.37 12.37
CA CYS A 237 -8.99 -18.15 13.06
C CYS A 237 -7.82 -18.00 12.07
N ASP A 238 -7.75 -18.85 11.05
CA ASP A 238 -6.74 -18.78 10.00
C ASP A 238 -6.86 -17.51 9.16
N MET A 239 -8.09 -17.05 8.91
CA MET A 239 -8.36 -15.79 8.21
C MET A 239 -7.88 -14.57 9.01
N ILE A 240 -8.08 -14.53 10.32
CA ILE A 240 -7.66 -13.44 11.20
C ILE A 240 -6.14 -13.46 11.42
N THR A 241 -5.56 -14.63 11.68
CA THR A 241 -4.10 -14.77 11.84
C THR A 241 -3.36 -14.53 10.55
N GLY A 242 -3.99 -14.87 9.40
CA GLY A 242 -3.40 -14.67 8.07
C GLY A 242 -2.66 -15.88 7.51
N LEU A 243 -2.85 -17.09 8.08
CA LEU A 243 -2.23 -18.32 7.58
C LEU A 243 -2.99 -18.90 6.37
N ILE A 244 -3.37 -18.02 5.46
CA ILE A 244 -4.10 -18.29 4.22
C ILE A 244 -3.28 -17.86 3.00
N PRO A 245 -3.46 -18.48 1.82
CA PRO A 245 -2.87 -18.00 0.58
C PRO A 245 -3.44 -16.65 0.18
N GLY A 246 -2.59 -15.73 -0.30
CA GLY A 246 -3.00 -14.38 -0.70
C GLY A 246 -1.84 -13.48 -1.04
N SER A 247 -2.10 -12.18 -1.22
CA SER A 247 -1.07 -11.15 -1.42
C SER A 247 -0.14 -11.08 -0.22
N ILE A 248 1.13 -10.76 -0.44
CA ILE A 248 2.20 -10.89 0.55
C ILE A 248 1.87 -10.22 1.89
N GLY A 249 1.37 -8.98 1.89
CA GLY A 249 1.12 -8.21 3.11
C GLY A 249 -0.34 -8.09 3.53
N GLU A 250 -1.28 -8.63 2.74
CA GLU A 250 -2.72 -8.42 2.96
C GLU A 250 -3.37 -9.51 3.83
N THR A 251 -2.65 -10.59 4.15
CA THR A 251 -3.24 -11.79 4.74
C THR A 251 -3.55 -11.67 6.22
N SER A 252 -2.68 -11.04 7.04
CA SER A 252 -2.86 -10.99 8.50
C SER A 252 -3.59 -9.74 8.98
N VAL A 253 -4.81 -9.92 9.44
CA VAL A 253 -5.60 -8.84 10.07
C VAL A 253 -4.93 -8.32 11.35
N ILE A 254 -4.29 -9.20 12.12
CA ILE A 254 -3.59 -8.82 13.37
C ILE A 254 -2.42 -7.89 13.06
N ALA A 255 -1.60 -8.23 12.09
CA ALA A 255 -0.45 -7.41 11.68
C ALA A 255 -0.89 -6.04 11.14
N ILE A 256 -1.98 -6.02 10.34
CA ILE A 256 -2.60 -4.80 9.84
C ILE A 256 -3.16 -3.95 11.00
N ALA A 257 -3.81 -4.57 12.00
CA ALA A 257 -4.34 -3.88 13.16
C ALA A 257 -3.22 -3.20 14.00
N ILE A 258 -2.07 -3.86 14.17
CA ILE A 258 -0.90 -3.24 14.82
C ILE A 258 -0.48 -1.98 14.06
N GLY A 259 -0.37 -2.07 12.73
CA GLY A 259 -0.08 -0.92 11.87
C GLY A 259 -1.13 0.20 11.98
N ALA A 260 -2.42 -0.16 12.03
CA ALA A 260 -3.51 0.78 12.23
C ALA A 260 -3.38 1.54 13.57
N VAL A 261 -3.06 0.84 14.66
CA VAL A 261 -2.83 1.46 15.97
C VAL A 261 -1.68 2.46 15.92
N ILE A 262 -0.56 2.12 15.28
CA ILE A 262 0.58 3.03 15.11
C ILE A 262 0.16 4.28 14.34
N LEU A 263 -0.55 4.13 13.22
CA LEU A 263 -1.01 5.25 12.39
C LEU A 263 -2.04 6.14 13.07
N LEU A 264 -2.94 5.57 13.86
CA LEU A 264 -3.94 6.31 14.63
C LEU A 264 -3.31 7.04 15.81
N TRP A 265 -2.38 6.40 16.52
CA TRP A 265 -1.67 7.02 17.65
C TRP A 265 -0.81 8.21 17.19
N THR A 266 -0.13 8.07 16.07
CA THR A 266 0.66 9.17 15.49
C THR A 266 -0.21 10.25 14.83
N GLY A 267 -1.51 10.00 14.63
CA GLY A 267 -2.44 10.95 14.00
C GLY A 267 -2.22 11.13 12.49
N ILE A 268 -1.42 10.25 11.86
CA ILE A 268 -1.11 10.33 10.42
C ILE A 268 -2.31 9.87 9.58
N ALA A 269 -2.94 8.78 9.98
CA ALA A 269 -4.11 8.26 9.28
C ALA A 269 -5.42 8.78 9.88
N SER A 270 -6.40 9.00 9.01
CA SER A 270 -7.73 9.45 9.41
C SER A 270 -8.57 8.31 9.96
N TRP A 271 -8.86 8.34 11.27
CA TRP A 271 -9.77 7.37 11.89
C TRP A 271 -11.19 7.41 11.29
N ARG A 272 -11.61 8.61 10.79
CA ARG A 272 -12.93 8.78 10.15
C ARG A 272 -13.04 7.99 8.87
N THR A 273 -12.01 8.04 8.04
CA THR A 273 -11.95 7.26 6.80
C THR A 273 -11.92 5.77 7.11
N MET A 274 -11.04 5.32 8.02
CA MET A 274 -10.98 3.89 8.41
C MET A 274 -12.34 3.40 8.89
N LEU A 275 -12.92 4.06 9.89
CA LEU A 275 -14.19 3.64 10.49
C LEU A 275 -15.31 3.60 9.43
N SER A 276 -15.40 4.60 8.57
CA SER A 276 -16.46 4.66 7.57
C SER A 276 -16.30 3.60 6.47
N VAL A 277 -15.08 3.20 6.10
CA VAL A 277 -14.84 2.06 5.19
C VAL A 277 -15.36 0.77 5.81
N PHE A 278 -15.00 0.51 7.08
CA PHE A 278 -15.47 -0.70 7.78
C PHE A 278 -16.98 -0.73 7.94
N VAL A 279 -17.58 0.38 8.36
CA VAL A 279 -19.04 0.47 8.53
C VAL A 279 -19.77 0.33 7.19
N GLY A 280 -19.31 1.03 6.14
CA GLY A 280 -19.91 0.95 4.80
C GLY A 280 -19.84 -0.46 4.22
N GLY A 281 -18.69 -1.14 4.35
CA GLY A 281 -18.52 -2.52 3.94
C GLY A 281 -19.39 -3.50 4.74
N ALA A 282 -19.42 -3.37 6.07
CA ALA A 282 -20.22 -4.21 6.95
C ALA A 282 -21.71 -4.13 6.65
N VAL A 283 -22.24 -2.93 6.45
CA VAL A 283 -23.66 -2.72 6.15
C VAL A 283 -24.07 -3.39 4.84
N VAL A 284 -23.28 -3.23 3.77
CA VAL A 284 -23.62 -3.85 2.48
C VAL A 284 -23.40 -5.36 2.50
N ALA A 285 -22.33 -5.83 3.16
CA ALA A 285 -22.10 -7.26 3.34
C ALA A 285 -23.26 -7.93 4.10
N TYR A 286 -23.75 -7.28 5.17
CA TYR A 286 -24.93 -7.77 5.91
C TYR A 286 -26.21 -7.79 5.05
N ILE A 287 -26.42 -6.76 4.21
CA ILE A 287 -27.55 -6.75 3.28
C ILE A 287 -27.47 -7.91 2.28
N PHE A 288 -26.30 -8.16 1.69
CA PHE A 288 -26.12 -9.26 0.74
C PHE A 288 -26.24 -10.64 1.39
N GLU A 289 -25.78 -10.80 2.63
CA GLU A 289 -26.00 -12.00 3.42
C GLU A 289 -27.50 -12.23 3.68
N ALA A 290 -28.22 -11.19 4.12
CA ALA A 290 -29.67 -11.27 4.38
C ALA A 290 -30.49 -11.55 3.11
N LEU A 291 -30.02 -11.13 1.94
CA LEU A 291 -30.62 -11.42 0.64
C LEU A 291 -30.22 -12.78 0.07
N GLY A 292 -29.31 -13.53 0.74
CA GLY A 292 -28.78 -14.80 0.24
C GLY A 292 -27.91 -14.70 -1.00
N MET A 293 -27.36 -13.52 -1.28
CA MET A 293 -26.50 -13.28 -2.46
C MET A 293 -25.04 -13.72 -2.25
N THR A 294 -24.63 -13.99 -1.03
CA THR A 294 -23.29 -14.44 -0.66
C THR A 294 -23.36 -15.64 0.26
N PRO A 295 -22.46 -16.64 0.10
CA PRO A 295 -22.42 -17.82 0.96
C PRO A 295 -21.71 -17.60 2.29
N ILE A 296 -21.04 -16.44 2.47
CA ILE A 296 -20.23 -16.12 3.65
C ILE A 296 -20.89 -15.04 4.51
N ALA A 297 -20.54 -15.05 5.80
CA ALA A 297 -21.05 -14.08 6.75
C ALA A 297 -20.47 -12.67 6.50
N TRP A 298 -21.20 -11.61 6.88
CA TRP A 298 -20.83 -10.23 6.65
C TRP A 298 -19.44 -9.86 7.22
N TYR A 299 -19.06 -10.43 8.36
CA TYR A 299 -17.76 -10.17 9.00
C TYR A 299 -16.59 -10.84 8.25
N GLU A 300 -16.83 -11.95 7.55
CA GLU A 300 -15.83 -12.61 6.73
C GLU A 300 -15.45 -11.75 5.52
N HIS A 301 -16.39 -11.01 4.95
CA HIS A 301 -16.10 -10.04 3.90
C HIS A 301 -15.11 -8.96 4.33
N ILE A 302 -15.10 -8.59 5.61
CA ILE A 302 -14.18 -7.59 6.16
C ILE A 302 -12.79 -8.17 6.36
N VAL A 303 -12.72 -9.41 6.84
CA VAL A 303 -11.46 -10.08 7.21
C VAL A 303 -10.71 -10.61 5.98
N LEU A 304 -11.45 -11.05 4.95
CA LEU A 304 -10.88 -11.68 3.75
C LEU A 304 -10.30 -10.68 2.75
N GLY A 305 -9.19 -11.09 2.13
CA GLY A 305 -8.50 -10.35 1.07
C GLY A 305 -7.92 -9.03 1.54
N GLY A 306 -7.71 -8.11 0.61
CA GLY A 306 -7.09 -6.81 0.86
C GLY A 306 -8.01 -5.76 1.51
N PHE A 307 -9.20 -6.12 2.04
CA PHE A 307 -10.14 -5.14 2.60
C PHE A 307 -9.55 -4.38 3.79
N CYS A 308 -9.02 -5.09 4.79
CA CYS A 308 -8.39 -4.46 5.96
C CYS A 308 -7.16 -3.65 5.57
N PHE A 309 -6.29 -4.19 4.72
CA PHE A 309 -5.08 -3.51 4.28
C PHE A 309 -5.41 -2.23 3.49
N GLY A 310 -6.34 -2.32 2.56
CA GLY A 310 -6.81 -1.17 1.79
C GLY A 310 -7.46 -0.09 2.63
N ALA A 311 -8.29 -0.47 3.63
CA ALA A 311 -8.93 0.47 4.55
C ALA A 311 -7.93 1.23 5.42
N VAL A 312 -6.85 0.56 5.87
CA VAL A 312 -5.87 1.13 6.80
C VAL A 312 -4.77 1.92 6.09
N PHE A 313 -4.16 1.37 5.04
CA PHE A 313 -2.95 1.93 4.44
C PHE A 313 -3.17 2.66 3.11
N MET A 314 -4.26 2.37 2.41
CA MET A 314 -4.49 2.94 1.07
C MET A 314 -5.61 3.97 1.05
N ALA A 315 -6.75 3.70 1.68
CA ALA A 315 -7.87 4.64 1.73
C ALA A 315 -7.58 5.87 2.60
N THR A 316 -6.62 5.77 3.50
CA THR A 316 -6.18 6.86 4.38
C THR A 316 -5.01 7.67 3.83
N ASP A 317 -4.59 7.42 2.59
CA ASP A 317 -3.52 8.19 1.93
C ASP A 317 -3.86 9.68 1.96
N PRO A 318 -3.04 10.53 2.60
CA PRO A 318 -3.35 11.96 2.78
C PRO A 318 -3.36 12.76 1.47
N VAL A 319 -2.78 12.21 0.40
CA VAL A 319 -2.71 12.88 -0.90
C VAL A 319 -3.98 12.66 -1.71
N THR A 320 -4.44 11.42 -1.81
CA THR A 320 -5.51 11.02 -2.72
C THR A 320 -6.88 10.89 -2.06
N SER A 321 -6.94 10.91 -0.72
CA SER A 321 -8.21 10.85 0.03
C SER A 321 -8.84 12.23 0.24
N ALA A 322 -10.12 12.25 0.63
CA ALA A 322 -10.82 13.49 1.01
C ALA A 322 -10.17 14.15 2.23
N ARG A 323 -9.98 15.47 2.16
CA ARG A 323 -9.29 16.26 3.19
C ARG A 323 -10.25 16.84 4.24
N THR A 324 -11.51 17.08 3.88
CA THR A 324 -12.50 17.63 4.82
C THR A 324 -13.01 16.57 5.77
N GLN A 325 -13.24 16.92 7.04
CA GLN A 325 -13.67 15.96 8.07
C GLN A 325 -14.98 15.25 7.72
N CYS A 326 -15.95 15.96 7.15
CA CYS A 326 -17.21 15.36 6.68
C CYS A 326 -16.99 14.56 5.39
N GLY A 327 -16.12 15.04 4.49
CA GLY A 327 -15.77 14.34 3.25
C GLY A 327 -15.15 12.99 3.50
N GLN A 328 -14.32 12.86 4.53
CA GLN A 328 -13.68 11.59 4.93
C GLN A 328 -14.71 10.49 5.26
N PHE A 329 -15.82 10.84 5.92
CA PHE A 329 -16.89 9.88 6.20
C PHE A 329 -17.60 9.42 4.93
N TYR A 330 -17.95 10.35 4.02
CA TYR A 330 -18.60 9.99 2.76
C TYR A 330 -17.66 9.18 1.86
N TYR A 331 -16.43 9.64 1.73
CA TYR A 331 -15.40 8.98 0.94
C TYR A 331 -15.16 7.54 1.40
N GLY A 332 -14.93 7.34 2.69
CA GLY A 332 -14.69 6.00 3.24
C GLY A 332 -15.91 5.09 3.16
N ALA A 333 -17.12 5.60 3.48
CA ALA A 333 -18.33 4.80 3.40
C ALA A 333 -18.58 4.28 1.98
N ILE A 334 -18.41 5.13 0.96
CA ILE A 334 -18.60 4.72 -0.43
C ILE A 334 -17.52 3.69 -0.86
N ILE A 335 -16.26 3.84 -0.43
CA ILE A 335 -15.23 2.82 -0.68
C ILE A 335 -15.66 1.47 -0.13
N GLY A 336 -16.08 1.41 1.14
CA GLY A 336 -16.52 0.15 1.75
C GLY A 336 -17.70 -0.48 1.03
N ILE A 337 -18.70 0.33 0.68
CA ILE A 337 -19.88 -0.09 -0.09
C ILE A 337 -19.47 -0.66 -1.45
N MET A 338 -18.68 0.10 -2.22
CA MET A 338 -18.26 -0.30 -3.55
C MET A 338 -17.36 -1.54 -3.55
N ALA A 339 -16.47 -1.68 -2.56
CA ALA A 339 -15.61 -2.83 -2.44
C ALA A 339 -16.40 -4.14 -2.29
N VAL A 340 -17.44 -4.14 -1.46
CA VAL A 340 -18.31 -5.32 -1.26
C VAL A 340 -19.21 -5.56 -2.49
N ILE A 341 -19.76 -4.51 -3.08
CA ILE A 341 -20.56 -4.63 -4.33
C ILE A 341 -19.72 -5.27 -5.45
N ILE A 342 -18.51 -4.76 -5.69
CA ILE A 342 -17.62 -5.31 -6.72
C ILE A 342 -17.30 -6.78 -6.42
N ARG A 343 -17.01 -7.10 -5.16
CA ARG A 343 -16.66 -8.46 -4.72
C ARG A 343 -17.78 -9.47 -4.98
N VAL A 344 -19.03 -9.12 -4.66
CA VAL A 344 -20.17 -10.03 -4.79
C VAL A 344 -20.69 -10.09 -6.23
N MET A 345 -20.71 -8.95 -6.94
CA MET A 345 -21.29 -8.88 -8.28
C MET A 345 -20.30 -9.19 -9.41
N ASN A 346 -18.99 -9.16 -9.14
CA ASN A 346 -17.96 -9.43 -10.15
C ASN A 346 -17.03 -10.58 -9.74
N PRO A 347 -17.38 -11.83 -10.06
CA PRO A 347 -16.55 -12.99 -9.74
C PRO A 347 -15.18 -12.99 -10.43
N GLY A 348 -15.01 -12.23 -11.54
CA GLY A 348 -13.73 -12.07 -12.22
C GLY A 348 -12.71 -11.23 -11.44
N TYR A 349 -13.16 -10.44 -10.47
CA TYR A 349 -12.30 -9.66 -9.58
C TYR A 349 -12.84 -9.64 -8.15
N PRO A 350 -12.68 -10.75 -7.40
CA PRO A 350 -13.32 -10.91 -6.09
C PRO A 350 -12.73 -10.03 -4.98
N GLU A 351 -11.62 -9.35 -5.19
CA GLU A 351 -11.03 -8.46 -4.19
C GLU A 351 -11.79 -7.14 -3.99
N GLY A 352 -12.17 -6.48 -5.08
CA GLY A 352 -12.96 -5.25 -5.09
C GLY A 352 -12.29 -3.99 -4.56
N MET A 353 -11.42 -4.09 -3.55
CA MET A 353 -10.91 -2.94 -2.79
C MET A 353 -10.04 -1.99 -3.62
N MET A 354 -9.18 -2.52 -4.48
CA MET A 354 -8.33 -1.71 -5.38
C MET A 354 -9.17 -0.79 -6.26
N LEU A 355 -10.15 -1.36 -6.95
CA LEU A 355 -11.00 -0.59 -7.88
C LEU A 355 -11.88 0.42 -7.14
N ALA A 356 -12.40 0.06 -5.97
CA ALA A 356 -13.21 0.96 -5.15
C ALA A 356 -12.41 2.20 -4.71
N ILE A 357 -11.16 2.02 -4.26
CA ILE A 357 -10.29 3.14 -3.86
C ILE A 357 -9.92 3.99 -5.07
N LEU A 358 -9.47 3.38 -6.18
CA LEU A 358 -9.13 4.12 -7.40
C LEU A 358 -10.31 4.93 -7.92
N PHE A 359 -11.50 4.34 -7.94
CA PHE A 359 -12.72 5.04 -8.32
C PHE A 359 -12.99 6.24 -7.42
N MET A 360 -12.91 6.05 -6.11
CA MET A 360 -13.19 7.12 -5.16
C MET A 360 -12.11 8.20 -5.10
N ASN A 361 -10.86 7.89 -5.46
CA ASN A 361 -9.81 8.90 -5.60
C ASN A 361 -10.19 9.98 -6.62
N MET A 362 -10.88 9.61 -7.71
CA MET A 362 -11.38 10.57 -8.70
C MET A 362 -12.43 11.52 -8.11
N PHE A 363 -13.26 11.03 -7.18
CA PHE A 363 -14.35 11.78 -6.60
C PHE A 363 -13.97 12.50 -5.29
N ALA A 364 -12.82 12.24 -4.71
CA ALA A 364 -12.36 12.87 -3.47
C ALA A 364 -12.39 14.42 -3.55
N PRO A 365 -11.86 15.07 -4.61
CA PRO A 365 -11.92 16.53 -4.76
C PRO A 365 -13.35 17.05 -4.89
N LEU A 366 -14.23 16.31 -5.57
CA LEU A 366 -15.64 16.69 -5.74
C LEU A 366 -16.38 16.64 -4.39
N ILE A 367 -16.14 15.61 -3.58
CA ILE A 367 -16.71 15.50 -2.23
C ILE A 367 -16.28 16.69 -1.38
N ASP A 368 -14.99 17.02 -1.39
CA ASP A 368 -14.45 18.16 -0.64
C ASP A 368 -15.04 19.48 -1.13
N TYR A 369 -15.16 19.68 -2.44
CA TYR A 369 -15.82 20.85 -3.02
C TYR A 369 -17.27 21.01 -2.51
N CYS A 370 -18.06 19.94 -2.54
CA CYS A 370 -19.46 19.98 -2.05
C CYS A 370 -19.53 20.35 -0.56
N VAL A 371 -18.63 19.80 0.27
CA VAL A 371 -18.58 20.12 1.71
C VAL A 371 -18.20 21.58 1.95
N VAL A 372 -17.21 22.09 1.21
CA VAL A 372 -16.77 23.49 1.30
C VAL A 372 -17.89 24.45 0.86
N GLN A 373 -18.56 24.20 -0.26
CA GLN A 373 -19.68 25.01 -0.75
C GLN A 373 -20.85 25.05 0.24
N LYS A 374 -21.18 23.91 0.84
CA LYS A 374 -22.19 23.85 1.90
C LYS A 374 -21.81 24.73 3.10
N ASN A 375 -20.54 24.73 3.49
CA ASN A 375 -20.05 25.58 4.59
C ASN A 375 -20.06 27.06 4.24
N ILE A 376 -19.68 27.44 3.00
CA ILE A 376 -19.76 28.81 2.51
C ILE A 376 -21.21 29.28 2.55
N THR A 377 -22.15 28.55 1.97
CA THR A 377 -23.58 28.88 1.97
C THR A 377 -24.14 29.05 3.38
N LYS A 378 -23.74 28.17 4.33
CA LYS A 378 -24.14 28.27 5.72
C LYS A 378 -23.61 29.55 6.40
N ARG A 379 -22.38 29.98 6.07
CA ARG A 379 -21.80 31.25 6.58
C ARG A 379 -22.48 32.44 5.97
N MET A 380 -22.76 32.44 4.67
CA MET A 380 -23.48 33.52 4.00
C MET A 380 -24.89 33.75 4.60
N LYS A 381 -25.67 32.68 4.80
CA LYS A 381 -26.97 32.74 5.44
C LYS A 381 -26.94 33.39 6.84
N ARG A 382 -25.87 33.14 7.61
CA ARG A 382 -25.70 33.78 8.93
C ARG A 382 -25.43 35.28 8.85
N LEU A 383 -24.78 35.74 7.77
CA LEU A 383 -24.54 37.17 7.54
C LEU A 383 -25.80 37.89 7.07
N THR A 384 -26.63 37.22 6.25
CA THR A 384 -27.89 37.82 5.71
C THR A 384 -29.00 37.87 6.75
N ASN A 385 -28.96 37.00 7.77
CA ASN A 385 -29.95 36.98 8.87
C ASN A 385 -29.53 37.85 10.08
N LYS A 386 -28.47 38.65 9.96
CA LYS A 386 -28.13 39.76 10.84
C LYS A 386 -28.52 41.08 10.21
#